data_49f3e1a3ebb55a5dc9588271120933c3
#
_entry.id   49f3e1a3ebb55a5dc9588271120933c3
#
_cell.length_a   1.000
_cell.length_b   1.000
_cell.length_c   1.000
_cell.angle_alpha   90.00
_cell.angle_beta   90.00
_cell.angle_gamma   90.00
#
_symmetry.space_group_name_H-M   'P 1'
#
loop_
_entity.id
_entity.type
_entity.pdbx_description
1 polymer ?
#
loop_
_entity_poly.entity_id
_entity_poly.type
_entity_poly.pdbx_seq_one_letter_code
_entity_poly.pdbx_strand_id
1 'polypeptide(L)'
;MTTDTTPIASIEQRLDAIQAVLQRQGMQPAEFIDTFDELAHEHWVPANGAGLIARAWTDPAFKQLLLTDGMAAIREAGLSMPVHHRHFVVLENTLEIHNVICCTLCSCTAFTIIGLPPDWYKDLAYRSRVVREARTVLREMGLDLPAQTQIRVWDTTADTRYMVMPQRPLGTEGLSVEQLTALISKDALIGVARI
;
A
#
# COMPACT_ATOMS: atom_id res chain seq x y z
N MET A 1 -19.90 47.26 17.98
CA MET A 1 -19.45 45.91 17.56
C MET A 1 -18.10 45.66 18.22
N THR A 2 -18.13 45.02 19.38
CA THR A 2 -16.91 44.61 20.08
C THR A 2 -16.40 43.35 19.39
N THR A 3 -15.26 43.44 18.71
CA THR A 3 -14.55 42.27 18.20
C THR A 3 -14.04 41.48 19.40
N ASP A 4 -14.66 40.34 19.65
CA ASP A 4 -14.20 39.35 20.63
C ASP A 4 -12.86 38.79 20.13
N THR A 5 -11.77 39.36 20.63
CA THR A 5 -10.39 38.89 20.39
C THR A 5 -10.00 37.93 21.51
N THR A 6 -10.73 36.83 21.65
CA THR A 6 -10.24 35.75 22.51
C THR A 6 -8.91 35.26 21.93
N PRO A 7 -7.79 35.30 22.70
CA PRO A 7 -6.49 34.86 22.18
C PRO A 7 -6.57 33.38 21.77
N ILE A 8 -6.07 33.07 20.58
CA ILE A 8 -5.98 31.68 20.10
C ILE A 8 -5.06 30.91 21.05
N ALA A 9 -5.55 29.85 21.64
CA ALA A 9 -4.78 28.98 22.53
C ALA A 9 -3.50 28.49 21.85
N SER A 10 -2.39 28.38 22.60
CA SER A 10 -1.13 27.82 22.07
C SER A 10 -1.32 26.39 21.55
N ILE A 11 -0.40 25.93 20.71
CA ILE A 11 -0.44 24.56 20.19
C ILE A 11 -0.42 23.56 21.35
N GLU A 12 0.41 23.78 22.37
CA GLU A 12 0.49 22.92 23.55
C GLU A 12 -0.85 22.87 24.29
N GLN A 13 -1.46 24.03 24.57
CA GLN A 13 -2.78 24.08 25.22
C GLN A 13 -3.86 23.36 24.42
N ARG A 14 -3.79 23.41 23.10
CA ARG A 14 -4.74 22.69 22.21
C ARG A 14 -4.48 21.19 22.23
N LEU A 15 -3.22 20.76 22.24
CA LEU A 15 -2.84 19.36 22.36
C LEU A 15 -3.29 18.78 23.71
N ASP A 16 -3.00 19.48 24.80
CA ASP A 16 -3.44 19.07 26.14
C ASP A 16 -4.96 18.93 26.24
N ALA A 17 -5.69 19.86 25.65
CA ALA A 17 -7.16 19.79 25.62
C ALA A 17 -7.68 18.58 24.83
N ILE A 18 -7.08 18.28 23.66
CA ILE A 18 -7.44 17.11 22.86
C ILE A 18 -7.10 15.82 23.63
N GLN A 19 -5.91 15.75 24.22
CA GLN A 19 -5.47 14.60 24.99
C GLN A 19 -6.39 14.33 26.20
N ALA A 20 -6.79 15.38 26.91
CA ALA A 20 -7.73 15.27 28.03
C ALA A 20 -9.13 14.80 27.57
N VAL A 21 -9.58 15.16 26.38
CA VAL A 21 -10.85 14.65 25.82
C VAL A 21 -10.75 13.17 25.48
N LEU A 22 -9.68 12.76 24.82
CA LEU A 22 -9.44 11.35 24.44
C LEU A 22 -9.37 10.45 25.68
N GLN A 23 -8.64 10.90 26.71
CA GLN A 23 -8.53 10.16 27.98
C GLN A 23 -9.88 10.00 28.69
N ARG A 24 -10.72 11.06 28.69
CA ARG A 24 -12.09 10.97 29.23
C ARG A 24 -12.98 9.98 28.47
N GLN A 25 -12.68 9.73 27.19
CA GLN A 25 -13.36 8.72 26.38
C GLN A 25 -12.75 7.32 26.52
N GLY A 26 -11.81 7.13 27.44
CA GLY A 26 -11.15 5.83 27.69
C GLY A 26 -10.02 5.53 26.71
N MET A 27 -9.61 6.49 25.88
CA MET A 27 -8.43 6.33 25.01
C MET A 27 -7.17 6.77 25.77
N GLN A 28 -6.11 6.00 25.64
CA GLN A 28 -4.77 6.34 26.11
C GLN A 28 -3.90 6.68 24.89
N PRO A 29 -3.70 7.95 24.53
CA PRO A 29 -3.04 8.32 23.27
C PRO A 29 -1.61 7.78 23.16
N ALA A 30 -0.85 7.75 24.24
CA ALA A 30 0.50 7.20 24.24
C ALA A 30 0.50 5.70 23.91
N GLU A 31 -0.31 4.90 24.63
CA GLU A 31 -0.45 3.46 24.39
C GLU A 31 -0.94 3.15 22.96
N PHE A 32 -1.82 4.01 22.41
CA PHE A 32 -2.29 3.87 21.05
C PHE A 32 -1.15 4.10 20.02
N ILE A 33 -0.32 5.12 20.27
CA ILE A 33 0.84 5.42 19.40
C ILE A 33 1.84 4.28 19.47
N ASP A 34 2.21 3.81 20.68
CA ASP A 34 3.16 2.72 20.87
C ASP A 34 2.67 1.43 20.20
N THR A 35 1.39 1.09 20.37
CA THR A 35 0.79 -0.07 19.69
C THR A 35 0.78 0.08 18.17
N PHE A 36 0.48 1.29 17.66
CA PHE A 36 0.50 1.55 16.22
C PHE A 36 1.91 1.42 15.66
N ASP A 37 2.91 1.95 16.35
CA ASP A 37 4.31 1.86 15.93
C ASP A 37 4.80 0.41 15.91
N GLU A 38 4.46 -0.39 16.93
CA GLU A 38 4.76 -1.83 16.98
C GLU A 38 4.13 -2.54 15.78
N LEU A 39 2.82 -2.34 15.54
CA LEU A 39 2.12 -2.92 14.41
C LEU A 39 2.73 -2.51 13.07
N ALA A 40 3.13 -1.24 12.93
CA ALA A 40 3.70 -0.72 11.69
C ALA A 40 5.09 -1.29 11.39
N HIS A 41 5.89 -1.58 12.42
CA HIS A 41 7.25 -2.09 12.27
C HIS A 41 7.31 -3.62 12.19
N GLU A 42 6.45 -4.33 12.90
CA GLU A 42 6.55 -5.78 13.05
C GLU A 42 5.50 -6.56 12.24
N HIS A 43 4.31 -6.00 12.05
CA HIS A 43 3.19 -6.72 11.44
C HIS A 43 2.78 -6.20 10.07
N TRP A 44 2.86 -4.89 9.83
CA TRP A 44 2.46 -4.29 8.55
C TRP A 44 3.67 -4.10 7.64
N VAL A 45 4.24 -5.22 7.24
CA VAL A 45 5.50 -5.26 6.49
C VAL A 45 5.28 -5.66 5.03
N PRO A 46 6.12 -5.16 4.11
CA PRO A 46 6.02 -5.53 2.69
C PRO A 46 6.17 -7.03 2.44
N ALA A 47 6.85 -7.74 3.34
CA ALA A 47 7.03 -9.19 3.27
C ALA A 47 5.70 -9.96 3.26
N ASN A 48 4.63 -9.44 3.87
CA ASN A 48 3.30 -10.05 3.81
C ASN A 48 2.79 -10.12 2.36
N GLY A 49 2.79 -8.98 1.66
CA GLY A 49 2.39 -8.92 0.25
C GLY A 49 3.33 -9.71 -0.66
N ALA A 50 4.63 -9.61 -0.43
CA ALA A 50 5.63 -10.36 -1.18
C ALA A 50 5.44 -11.87 -1.02
N GLY A 51 5.13 -12.36 0.18
CA GLY A 51 4.82 -13.77 0.43
C GLY A 51 3.57 -14.25 -0.32
N LEU A 52 2.51 -13.43 -0.38
CA LEU A 52 1.33 -13.73 -1.18
C LEU A 52 1.68 -13.90 -2.67
N ILE A 53 2.51 -13.01 -3.22
CA ILE A 53 2.94 -13.07 -4.62
C ILE A 53 3.84 -14.28 -4.86
N ALA A 54 4.83 -14.53 -3.99
CA ALA A 54 5.74 -15.66 -4.11
C ALA A 54 4.96 -17.01 -4.09
N ARG A 55 3.96 -17.12 -3.20
CA ARG A 55 3.06 -18.28 -3.17
C ARG A 55 2.24 -18.36 -4.47
N ALA A 56 1.70 -17.27 -4.95
CA ALA A 56 0.92 -17.25 -6.20
C ALA A 56 1.74 -17.66 -7.42
N TRP A 57 3.04 -17.40 -7.44
CA TRP A 57 3.93 -17.85 -8.52
C TRP A 57 4.22 -19.36 -8.49
N THR A 58 4.04 -20.01 -7.35
CA THR A 58 4.35 -21.45 -7.16
C THR A 58 3.11 -22.31 -7.03
N ASP A 59 1.97 -21.71 -6.71
CA ASP A 59 0.68 -22.37 -6.50
C ASP A 59 -0.40 -21.74 -7.43
N PRO A 60 -0.72 -22.37 -8.56
CA PRO A 60 -1.73 -21.86 -9.50
C PRO A 60 -3.14 -21.73 -8.90
N ALA A 61 -3.50 -22.58 -7.93
CA ALA A 61 -4.80 -22.51 -7.29
C ALA A 61 -4.89 -21.28 -6.38
N PHE A 62 -3.84 -21.05 -5.60
CA PHE A 62 -3.74 -19.83 -4.78
C PHE A 62 -3.66 -18.56 -5.64
N LYS A 63 -2.92 -18.59 -6.76
CA LYS A 63 -2.90 -17.49 -7.74
C LYS A 63 -4.30 -17.14 -8.21
N GLN A 64 -5.07 -18.14 -8.61
CA GLN A 64 -6.44 -17.94 -9.07
C GLN A 64 -7.31 -17.32 -7.96
N LEU A 65 -7.22 -17.82 -6.74
CA LEU A 65 -7.92 -17.25 -5.59
C LEU A 65 -7.51 -15.79 -5.35
N LEU A 66 -6.20 -15.50 -5.33
CA LEU A 66 -5.66 -14.16 -5.08
C LEU A 66 -6.13 -13.13 -6.11
N LEU A 67 -6.26 -13.53 -7.38
CA LEU A 67 -6.71 -12.65 -8.46
C LEU A 67 -8.23 -12.48 -8.52
N THR A 68 -9.02 -13.45 -8.02
CA THR A 68 -10.49 -13.40 -8.08
C THR A 68 -11.14 -12.95 -6.79
N ASP A 69 -10.57 -13.31 -5.63
CA ASP A 69 -11.01 -12.89 -4.29
C ASP A 69 -9.80 -12.66 -3.38
N GLY A 70 -9.19 -11.49 -3.52
CA GLY A 70 -8.04 -11.10 -2.71
C GLY A 70 -8.33 -11.12 -1.20
N MET A 71 -9.57 -10.80 -0.78
CA MET A 71 -9.97 -10.86 0.63
C MET A 71 -10.00 -12.29 1.16
N ALA A 72 -10.43 -13.27 0.38
CA ALA A 72 -10.36 -14.68 0.75
C ALA A 72 -8.91 -15.16 0.82
N ALA A 73 -8.08 -14.79 -0.16
CA ALA A 73 -6.68 -15.18 -0.21
C ALA A 73 -5.87 -14.67 0.99
N ILE A 74 -6.06 -13.41 1.42
CA ILE A 74 -5.36 -12.89 2.60
C ILE A 74 -5.81 -13.59 3.88
N ARG A 75 -7.11 -13.92 4.03
CA ARG A 75 -7.60 -14.72 5.17
C ARG A 75 -7.00 -16.12 5.19
N GLU A 76 -6.92 -16.78 4.03
CA GLU A 76 -6.28 -18.10 3.90
C GLU A 76 -4.80 -18.05 4.31
N ALA A 77 -4.14 -16.93 4.02
CA ALA A 77 -2.74 -16.71 4.41
C ALA A 77 -2.57 -16.25 5.87
N GLY A 78 -3.64 -16.18 6.66
CA GLY A 78 -3.59 -15.73 8.06
C GLY A 78 -3.43 -14.21 8.23
N LEU A 79 -3.65 -13.44 7.16
CA LEU A 79 -3.56 -11.99 7.16
C LEU A 79 -4.94 -11.34 7.28
N SER A 80 -4.97 -10.06 7.64
CA SER A 80 -6.22 -9.32 7.78
C SER A 80 -6.07 -7.87 7.30
N MET A 81 -7.20 -7.26 7.00
CA MET A 81 -7.30 -5.85 6.68
C MET A 81 -8.34 -5.17 7.57
N PRO A 82 -8.24 -3.85 7.80
CA PRO A 82 -9.26 -3.09 8.51
C PRO A 82 -10.65 -3.29 7.90
N VAL A 83 -11.69 -3.34 8.73
CA VAL A 83 -13.07 -3.64 8.30
C VAL A 83 -13.64 -2.69 7.25
N HIS A 84 -13.13 -1.46 7.19
CA HIS A 84 -13.52 -0.47 6.19
C HIS A 84 -12.83 -0.69 4.83
N HIS A 85 -11.80 -1.50 4.74
CA HIS A 85 -11.20 -1.97 3.48
C HIS A 85 -11.97 -3.19 2.99
N ARG A 86 -13.06 -2.98 2.28
CA ARG A 86 -14.00 -4.03 1.87
C ARG A 86 -13.47 -4.87 0.72
N HIS A 87 -12.63 -4.27 -0.12
CA HIS A 87 -12.12 -4.91 -1.33
C HIS A 87 -10.60 -4.84 -1.36
N PHE A 88 -10.00 -5.99 -1.60
CA PHE A 88 -8.58 -6.11 -1.90
C PHE A 88 -8.42 -6.74 -3.28
N VAL A 89 -7.90 -5.97 -4.21
CA VAL A 89 -7.78 -6.35 -5.62
C VAL A 89 -6.30 -6.48 -5.98
N VAL A 90 -5.92 -7.65 -6.47
CA VAL A 90 -4.56 -7.91 -6.94
C VAL A 90 -4.52 -7.83 -8.46
N LEU A 91 -3.59 -7.04 -8.97
CA LEU A 91 -3.48 -6.64 -10.37
C LEU A 91 -2.27 -7.33 -11.00
N GLU A 92 -2.51 -8.29 -11.87
CA GLU A 92 -1.42 -9.03 -12.52
C GLU A 92 -0.76 -8.21 -13.62
N ASN A 93 0.57 -8.07 -13.56
CA ASN A 93 1.38 -7.57 -14.66
C ASN A 93 1.65 -8.68 -15.67
N THR A 94 1.53 -8.35 -16.95
CA THR A 94 1.86 -9.23 -18.07
C THR A 94 2.89 -8.57 -18.99
N LEU A 95 3.31 -9.23 -20.05
CA LEU A 95 4.15 -8.62 -21.07
C LEU A 95 3.51 -7.40 -21.75
N GLU A 96 2.17 -7.40 -21.80
CA GLU A 96 1.38 -6.38 -22.48
C GLU A 96 0.88 -5.29 -21.54
N ILE A 97 0.67 -5.62 -20.25
CA ILE A 97 0.02 -4.75 -19.27
C ILE A 97 0.93 -4.56 -18.07
N HIS A 98 1.13 -3.30 -17.69
CA HIS A 98 1.78 -2.90 -16.45
C HIS A 98 0.82 -2.07 -15.60
N ASN A 99 0.60 -2.51 -14.36
CA ASN A 99 -0.29 -1.85 -13.42
C ASN A 99 0.50 -0.98 -12.45
N VAL A 100 -0.03 0.19 -12.14
CA VAL A 100 0.52 1.14 -11.16
C VAL A 100 -0.58 1.58 -10.22
N ILE A 101 -0.28 1.67 -8.95
CA ILE A 101 -1.23 2.13 -7.93
C ILE A 101 -0.89 3.55 -7.52
N CYS A 102 -1.92 4.36 -7.32
CA CYS A 102 -1.81 5.67 -6.69
C CYS A 102 -2.99 5.92 -5.75
N CYS A 103 -2.92 7.03 -5.01
CA CYS A 103 -4.07 7.60 -4.32
C CYS A 103 -4.06 9.11 -4.56
N THR A 104 -4.95 9.61 -5.43
CA THR A 104 -4.99 11.03 -5.77
C THR A 104 -5.52 11.90 -4.62
N LEU A 105 -6.30 11.34 -3.70
CA LEU A 105 -6.89 12.07 -2.57
C LEU A 105 -5.95 12.16 -1.35
N CYS A 106 -5.25 11.08 -1.05
CA CYS A 106 -4.41 10.98 0.15
C CYS A 106 -3.17 10.12 -0.12
N SER A 107 -2.88 9.12 0.71
CA SER A 107 -1.76 8.19 0.57
C SER A 107 -2.17 6.76 0.92
N CYS A 108 -3.43 6.38 0.67
CA CYS A 108 -3.95 5.08 1.05
C CYS A 108 -3.29 3.95 0.27
N THR A 109 -2.77 2.97 0.99
CA THR A 109 -2.25 1.70 0.48
C THR A 109 -2.93 0.54 1.20
N ALA A 110 -2.70 -0.68 0.78
CA ALA A 110 -3.02 -1.89 1.54
C ALA A 110 -1.99 -2.08 2.67
N PHE A 111 -1.88 -1.12 3.59
CA PHE A 111 -0.76 -0.98 4.51
C PHE A 111 -0.53 -2.21 5.40
N THR A 112 -1.57 -2.96 5.79
CA THR A 112 -1.41 -4.20 6.57
C THR A 112 -0.78 -5.33 5.75
N ILE A 113 -0.79 -5.20 4.41
CA ILE A 113 -0.29 -6.21 3.47
C ILE A 113 1.04 -5.78 2.83
N ILE A 114 1.16 -4.53 2.40
CA ILE A 114 2.37 -4.03 1.71
C ILE A 114 3.18 -3.02 2.52
N GLY A 115 2.83 -2.82 3.78
CA GLY A 115 3.44 -1.84 4.67
C GLY A 115 2.94 -0.41 4.45
N LEU A 116 3.32 0.49 5.36
CA LEU A 116 2.96 1.91 5.27
C LEU A 116 3.47 2.53 3.96
N PRO A 117 2.75 3.52 3.39
CA PRO A 117 3.15 4.14 2.14
C PRO A 117 4.51 4.83 2.27
N PRO A 118 5.42 4.68 1.28
CA PRO A 118 6.68 5.41 1.26
C PRO A 118 6.45 6.91 1.04
N ASP A 119 7.44 7.74 1.36
CA ASP A 119 7.28 9.20 1.29
C ASP A 119 7.01 9.70 -0.12
N TRP A 120 7.66 9.13 -1.15
CA TRP A 120 7.39 9.50 -2.53
C TRP A 120 5.94 9.23 -2.96
N TYR A 121 5.28 8.20 -2.39
CA TYR A 121 3.87 7.88 -2.68
C TYR A 121 2.91 8.97 -2.16
N LYS A 122 3.31 9.68 -1.10
CA LYS A 122 2.57 10.80 -0.52
C LYS A 122 2.76 12.10 -1.28
N ASP A 123 3.81 12.20 -2.11
CA ASP A 123 4.18 13.40 -2.85
C ASP A 123 3.05 13.82 -3.80
N LEU A 124 2.68 15.11 -3.75
CA LEU A 124 1.64 15.68 -4.61
C LEU A 124 2.03 15.64 -6.09
N ALA A 125 3.32 15.77 -6.41
CA ALA A 125 3.82 15.68 -7.79
C ALA A 125 3.61 14.27 -8.34
N TYR A 126 4.00 13.21 -7.60
CA TYR A 126 3.71 11.83 -7.98
C TYR A 126 2.21 11.62 -8.22
N ARG A 127 1.39 11.93 -7.22
CA ARG A 127 -0.06 11.68 -7.22
C ARG A 127 -0.78 12.40 -8.37
N SER A 128 -0.39 13.62 -8.69
CA SER A 128 -1.00 14.40 -9.77
C SER A 128 -0.50 14.03 -11.16
N ARG A 129 0.76 13.56 -11.26
CA ARG A 129 1.41 13.26 -12.55
C ARG A 129 1.17 11.83 -13.01
N VAL A 130 1.19 10.86 -12.09
CA VAL A 130 1.06 9.45 -12.47
C VAL A 130 -0.23 9.13 -13.23
N VAL A 131 -1.33 9.80 -12.93
CA VAL A 131 -2.62 9.62 -13.63
C VAL A 131 -2.66 10.23 -15.02
N ARG A 132 -1.74 11.15 -15.37
CA ARG A 132 -1.70 11.87 -16.65
C ARG A 132 -0.54 11.46 -17.54
N GLU A 133 0.60 11.14 -16.92
CA GLU A 133 1.86 10.88 -17.64
C GLU A 133 2.62 9.70 -16.99
N ALA A 134 1.90 8.61 -16.67
CA ALA A 134 2.45 7.47 -15.93
C ALA A 134 3.79 6.96 -16.48
N ARG A 135 3.92 6.84 -17.80
CA ARG A 135 5.17 6.37 -18.43
C ARG A 135 6.36 7.27 -18.14
N THR A 136 6.16 8.58 -18.12
CA THR A 136 7.20 9.57 -17.80
C THR A 136 7.60 9.43 -16.34
N VAL A 137 6.62 9.37 -15.43
CA VAL A 137 6.85 9.21 -13.99
C VAL A 137 7.60 7.91 -13.70
N LEU A 138 7.18 6.78 -14.27
CA LEU A 138 7.86 5.49 -14.07
C LEU A 138 9.31 5.53 -14.56
N ARG A 139 9.58 6.13 -15.72
CA ARG A 139 10.94 6.28 -16.22
C ARG A 139 11.81 7.16 -15.33
N GLU A 140 11.27 8.25 -14.78
CA GLU A 140 11.96 9.10 -13.79
C GLU A 140 12.28 8.33 -12.50
N MET A 141 11.44 7.35 -12.13
CA MET A 141 11.66 6.44 -11.01
C MET A 141 12.58 5.24 -11.35
N GLY A 142 13.13 5.20 -12.56
CA GLY A 142 14.06 4.15 -13.01
C GLY A 142 13.38 2.95 -13.69
N LEU A 143 12.06 2.98 -13.90
CA LEU A 143 11.33 1.90 -14.58
C LEU A 143 11.03 2.29 -16.03
N ASP A 144 11.87 1.84 -16.95
CA ASP A 144 11.61 1.98 -18.39
C ASP A 144 10.85 0.76 -18.93
N LEU A 145 9.68 1.00 -19.49
CA LEU A 145 8.79 -0.02 -20.03
C LEU A 145 8.79 0.04 -21.57
N PRO A 146 8.73 -1.13 -22.26
CA PRO A 146 8.58 -1.17 -23.71
C PRO A 146 7.43 -0.28 -24.18
N ALA A 147 7.59 0.36 -25.34
CA ALA A 147 6.60 1.32 -25.86
C ALA A 147 5.20 0.69 -26.05
N GLN A 148 5.15 -0.60 -26.38
CA GLN A 148 3.92 -1.36 -26.60
C GLN A 148 3.23 -1.77 -25.29
N THR A 149 3.91 -1.74 -24.15
CA THR A 149 3.29 -2.11 -22.87
C THR A 149 2.25 -1.07 -22.46
N GLN A 150 1.01 -1.49 -22.29
CA GLN A 150 -0.07 -0.66 -21.78
C GLN A 150 0.11 -0.42 -20.30
N ILE A 151 0.14 0.84 -19.85
CA ILE A 151 0.17 1.20 -18.44
C ILE A 151 -1.25 1.46 -17.97
N ARG A 152 -1.65 0.82 -16.88
CA ARG A 152 -2.94 1.02 -16.20
C ARG A 152 -2.68 1.60 -14.83
N VAL A 153 -3.25 2.78 -14.57
CA VAL A 153 -3.15 3.45 -13.27
C VAL A 153 -4.43 3.21 -12.48
N TRP A 154 -4.27 2.76 -11.24
CA TRP A 154 -5.38 2.43 -10.35
C TRP A 154 -5.36 3.37 -9.16
N ASP A 155 -6.42 4.15 -9.03
CA ASP A 155 -6.61 5.09 -7.93
C ASP A 155 -7.39 4.41 -6.80
N THR A 156 -6.84 4.41 -5.59
CA THR A 156 -7.50 3.79 -4.44
C THR A 156 -8.74 4.58 -4.04
N THR A 157 -9.77 3.86 -3.60
CA THR A 157 -11.01 4.45 -3.10
C THR A 157 -11.12 4.35 -1.57
N ALA A 158 -12.23 4.77 -0.99
CA ALA A 158 -12.44 4.69 0.45
C ALA A 158 -12.42 3.26 0.98
N ASP A 159 -12.89 2.29 0.19
CA ASP A 159 -13.11 0.90 0.59
C ASP A 159 -12.28 -0.12 -0.20
N THR A 160 -11.62 0.28 -1.29
CA THR A 160 -10.84 -0.62 -2.16
C THR A 160 -9.35 -0.34 -2.04
N ARG A 161 -8.59 -1.40 -1.86
CA ARG A 161 -7.13 -1.40 -1.86
C ARG A 161 -6.60 -2.30 -2.95
N TYR A 162 -5.47 -1.91 -3.51
CA TYR A 162 -4.82 -2.61 -4.60
C TYR A 162 -3.44 -3.09 -4.20
N MET A 163 -2.99 -4.17 -4.84
CA MET A 163 -1.60 -4.63 -4.86
C MET A 163 -1.26 -5.09 -6.27
N VAL A 164 -0.07 -4.79 -6.75
CA VAL A 164 0.41 -5.31 -8.03
C VAL A 164 1.06 -6.67 -7.80
N MET A 165 0.73 -7.64 -8.66
CA MET A 165 1.47 -8.87 -8.82
C MET A 165 2.43 -8.70 -9.99
N PRO A 166 3.73 -8.46 -9.73
CA PRO A 166 4.73 -8.37 -10.77
C PRO A 166 4.93 -9.70 -11.48
N GLN A 167 5.50 -9.66 -12.68
CA GLN A 167 5.88 -10.89 -13.39
C GLN A 167 6.98 -11.63 -12.62
N ARG A 168 6.87 -12.95 -12.58
CA ARG A 168 7.94 -13.79 -12.01
C ARG A 168 9.21 -13.63 -12.84
N PRO A 169 10.35 -13.31 -12.22
CA PRO A 169 11.61 -13.19 -12.94
C PRO A 169 12.03 -14.51 -13.59
N LEU A 170 12.60 -14.44 -14.77
CA LEU A 170 13.17 -15.61 -15.45
C LEU A 170 14.32 -16.20 -14.63
N GLY A 171 14.46 -17.51 -14.66
CA GLY A 171 15.53 -18.22 -13.94
C GLY A 171 15.25 -18.40 -12.44
N THR A 172 14.03 -18.17 -11.99
CA THR A 172 13.62 -18.34 -10.58
C THR A 172 12.79 -19.60 -10.32
N GLU A 173 12.69 -20.50 -11.29
CA GLU A 173 11.81 -21.68 -11.25
C GLU A 173 12.15 -22.64 -10.10
N GLY A 174 13.44 -22.71 -9.71
CA GLY A 174 13.92 -23.56 -8.62
C GLY A 174 13.98 -22.90 -7.22
N LEU A 175 13.57 -21.62 -7.11
CA LEU A 175 13.64 -20.92 -5.84
C LEU A 175 12.47 -21.29 -4.93
N SER A 176 12.74 -21.36 -3.61
CA SER A 176 11.70 -21.51 -2.58
C SER A 176 10.81 -20.26 -2.47
N VAL A 177 9.67 -20.39 -1.81
CA VAL A 177 8.77 -19.26 -1.55
C VAL A 177 9.47 -18.15 -0.78
N GLU A 178 10.31 -18.49 0.21
CA GLU A 178 11.09 -17.54 1.02
C GLU A 178 12.11 -16.78 0.15
N GLN A 179 12.80 -17.49 -0.74
CA GLN A 179 13.75 -16.88 -1.67
C GLN A 179 13.05 -15.96 -2.66
N LEU A 180 11.89 -16.37 -3.19
CA LEU A 180 11.07 -15.54 -4.07
C LEU A 180 10.54 -14.31 -3.34
N THR A 181 10.08 -14.46 -2.08
CA THR A 181 9.60 -13.35 -1.25
C THR A 181 10.67 -12.27 -1.09
N ALA A 182 11.93 -12.67 -0.87
CA ALA A 182 13.05 -11.76 -0.69
C ALA A 182 13.40 -10.92 -1.95
N LEU A 183 12.95 -11.34 -3.13
CA LEU A 183 13.14 -10.59 -4.37
C LEU A 183 12.14 -9.44 -4.53
N ILE A 184 10.99 -9.51 -3.87
CA ILE A 184 9.86 -8.63 -4.12
C ILE A 184 9.92 -7.40 -3.21
N SER A 185 10.18 -6.24 -3.79
CA SER A 185 10.19 -4.98 -3.07
C SER A 185 8.77 -4.39 -2.93
N LYS A 186 8.59 -3.47 -1.95
CA LYS A 186 7.37 -2.67 -1.82
C LYS A 186 7.06 -1.91 -3.11
N ASP A 187 8.06 -1.35 -3.76
CA ASP A 187 7.92 -0.58 -4.99
C ASP A 187 7.40 -1.45 -6.15
N ALA A 188 7.78 -2.73 -6.21
CA ALA A 188 7.22 -3.68 -7.15
C ALA A 188 5.74 -4.00 -6.85
N LEU A 189 5.35 -4.06 -5.55
CA LEU A 189 3.97 -4.28 -5.13
C LEU A 189 3.06 -3.05 -5.37
N ILE A 190 3.64 -1.85 -5.54
CA ILE A 190 2.95 -0.63 -5.96
C ILE A 190 2.96 -0.49 -7.50
N GLY A 191 3.89 -1.13 -8.17
CA GLY A 191 4.02 -1.13 -9.62
C GLY A 191 4.97 -0.06 -10.18
N VAL A 192 5.90 0.45 -9.37
CA VAL A 192 6.89 1.46 -9.82
C VAL A 192 8.29 0.89 -9.99
N ALA A 193 8.49 -0.40 -9.69
CA ALA A 193 9.73 -1.11 -9.92
C ALA A 193 9.47 -2.50 -10.54
N ARG A 194 10.50 -3.06 -11.17
CA ARG A 194 10.59 -4.49 -11.50
C ARG A 194 11.29 -5.25 -10.37
N ILE A 195 11.25 -6.57 -10.49
CA ILE A 195 12.02 -7.49 -9.68
C ILE A 195 13.29 -7.86 -10.46
#